data_21d0068bb4d2ba04403f53caa38e2f07
#
_entry.id   21d0068bb4d2ba04403f53caa38e2f07
#
_cell.length_a   1.000
_cell.length_b   1.000
_cell.length_c   1.000
_cell.angle_alpha   90.00
_cell.angle_beta   90.00
_cell.angle_gamma   90.00
#
_symmetry.space_group_name_H-M   'P 1'
#
loop_
_entity.id
_entity.type
_entity.pdbx_description
1 polymer ?
#
loop_
_entity_poly.entity_id
_entity_poly.type
_entity_poly.pdbx_seq_one_letter_code
_entity_poly.pdbx_strand_id
1 'polypeptide(L)'
;MQVLSIHNSYQIRGGEDESREAEQRLLREMGHSVEVYEENNDRLSSLNAIQLACKTVWSKEAYKTVKQLLARQPHDIVHVQNFFPLISPSVYYAAKSMGVPVVQTLRNYRLLCPNAMFFREGSVCEACIGKALPLPGVLHGCYRESQTASGAVATMLTVHRLMQTWMQKVDLYIALTEFARQKFIQGGFPEDKIVVKPNFVNPDPGIGEGRGGYALYVGRLSVEKGLDTLLAAWEKLGKQLPLKIVGDGPLANQVVEATQRLGNVEWLGRKPVQEVYALMGEAKLVIFPSKWYETFGRVAVEAFAKGTPVIAANIGAIAEVVEHGRTGLHFQPGDAVDLATQVEWALSHTSELAQMRREVRAEFENKYTAKQNYRQLMEIYQLVCKL
;
A
#
# COMPACT_ATOMS: atom_id res chain seq x y z
N MET A 1 -13.81 -22.83 0.79
CA MET A 1 -14.11 -22.01 1.99
C MET A 1 -15.10 -20.92 1.64
N GLN A 2 -15.89 -20.50 2.62
CA GLN A 2 -16.81 -19.35 2.56
C GLN A 2 -16.14 -18.17 3.25
N VAL A 3 -15.79 -17.13 2.52
CA VAL A 3 -15.07 -15.96 3.03
C VAL A 3 -15.99 -14.75 3.01
N LEU A 4 -16.14 -14.05 4.15
CA LEU A 4 -16.72 -12.72 4.18
C LEU A 4 -15.60 -11.68 4.12
N SER A 5 -15.48 -11.00 2.99
CA SER A 5 -14.50 -9.92 2.79
C SER A 5 -15.12 -8.57 3.13
N ILE A 6 -14.49 -7.81 4.03
CA ILE A 6 -14.97 -6.50 4.48
C ILE A 6 -14.02 -5.41 4.02
N HIS A 7 -14.56 -4.38 3.35
CA HIS A 7 -13.76 -3.28 2.83
C HIS A 7 -14.52 -1.95 2.82
N ASN A 8 -13.81 -0.88 3.17
CA ASN A 8 -14.26 0.49 3.01
C ASN A 8 -13.45 1.14 1.89
N SER A 9 -14.08 1.33 0.74
CA SER A 9 -13.44 1.86 -0.46
C SER A 9 -13.20 3.36 -0.38
N TYR A 10 -12.08 3.80 -0.96
CA TYR A 10 -11.74 5.21 -1.08
C TYR A 10 -12.50 5.87 -2.25
N GLN A 11 -12.71 7.21 -2.16
CA GLN A 11 -13.29 8.00 -3.26
C GLN A 11 -12.42 7.94 -4.53
N ILE A 12 -11.11 7.92 -4.35
CA ILE A 12 -10.15 7.75 -5.45
C ILE A 12 -9.53 6.37 -5.31
N ARG A 13 -9.83 5.49 -6.24
CA ARG A 13 -9.26 4.13 -6.27
C ARG A 13 -7.74 4.17 -6.28
N GLY A 14 -7.14 3.28 -5.51
CA GLY A 14 -5.69 3.14 -5.39
C GLY A 14 -5.24 1.69 -5.34
N GLY A 15 -3.95 1.47 -5.13
CA GLY A 15 -3.36 0.14 -5.08
C GLY A 15 -3.93 -0.78 -3.99
N GLU A 16 -4.53 -0.23 -2.94
CA GLU A 16 -5.22 -0.98 -1.89
C GLU A 16 -6.48 -1.66 -2.43
N ASP A 17 -7.34 -0.89 -3.15
CA ASP A 17 -8.57 -1.42 -3.75
C ASP A 17 -8.26 -2.47 -4.82
N GLU A 18 -7.26 -2.21 -5.67
CA GLU A 18 -6.85 -3.16 -6.72
C GLU A 18 -6.28 -4.46 -6.14
N SER A 19 -5.47 -4.37 -5.07
CA SER A 19 -4.89 -5.56 -4.44
C SER A 19 -5.97 -6.42 -3.78
N ARG A 20 -6.98 -5.78 -3.14
CA ARG A 20 -8.13 -6.47 -2.59
C ARG A 20 -8.94 -7.20 -3.67
N GLU A 21 -9.25 -6.51 -4.77
CA GLU A 21 -10.03 -7.08 -5.86
C GLU A 21 -9.30 -8.24 -6.54
N ALA A 22 -7.97 -8.13 -6.71
CA ALA A 22 -7.16 -9.21 -7.24
C ALA A 22 -7.18 -10.44 -6.32
N GLU A 23 -7.10 -10.25 -5.00
CA GLU A 23 -7.18 -11.32 -4.02
C GLU A 23 -8.57 -11.99 -4.00
N GLN A 24 -9.65 -11.21 -4.05
CA GLN A 24 -11.02 -11.74 -4.13
C GLN A 24 -11.27 -12.53 -5.43
N ARG A 25 -10.76 -12.02 -6.56
CA ARG A 25 -10.84 -12.71 -7.85
C ARG A 25 -10.10 -14.04 -7.79
N LEU A 26 -8.86 -14.03 -7.29
CA LEU A 26 -8.04 -15.23 -7.14
C LEU A 26 -8.73 -16.29 -6.28
N LEU A 27 -9.32 -15.91 -5.14
CA LEU A 27 -10.07 -16.85 -4.30
C LEU A 27 -11.24 -17.47 -5.05
N ARG A 28 -12.02 -16.68 -5.82
CA ARG A 28 -13.14 -17.21 -6.62
C ARG A 28 -12.67 -18.14 -7.73
N GLU A 29 -11.59 -17.79 -8.43
CA GLU A 29 -10.97 -18.62 -9.47
C GLU A 29 -10.50 -19.97 -8.92
N MET A 30 -10.09 -19.99 -7.64
CA MET A 30 -9.67 -21.22 -6.95
C MET A 30 -10.82 -21.96 -6.26
N GLY A 31 -12.08 -21.61 -6.58
CA GLY A 31 -13.27 -22.33 -6.13
C GLY A 31 -13.79 -21.97 -4.75
N HIS A 32 -13.36 -20.84 -4.16
CA HIS A 32 -13.89 -20.36 -2.88
C HIS A 32 -15.07 -19.41 -3.12
N SER A 33 -16.04 -19.43 -2.19
CA SER A 33 -17.11 -18.44 -2.16
C SER A 33 -16.64 -17.19 -1.42
N VAL A 34 -16.77 -16.02 -2.06
CA VAL A 34 -16.38 -14.74 -1.46
C VAL A 34 -17.58 -13.81 -1.48
N GLU A 35 -18.23 -13.65 -0.32
CA GLU A 35 -19.22 -12.60 -0.07
C GLU A 35 -18.48 -11.30 0.30
N VAL A 36 -19.00 -10.16 -0.17
CA VAL A 36 -18.35 -8.87 0.05
C VAL A 36 -19.31 -7.94 0.79
N TYR A 37 -18.87 -7.42 1.92
CA TYR A 37 -19.46 -6.25 2.56
C TYR A 37 -18.60 -5.03 2.30
N GLU A 38 -19.13 -4.08 1.54
CA GLU A 38 -18.41 -2.89 1.11
C GLU A 38 -19.19 -1.62 1.44
N GLU A 39 -18.49 -0.64 1.99
CA GLU A 39 -18.94 0.75 2.13
C GLU A 39 -18.06 1.65 1.27
N ASN A 40 -18.64 2.72 0.72
CA ASN A 40 -17.91 3.67 -0.11
C ASN A 40 -17.83 5.04 0.56
N ASN A 41 -16.66 5.65 0.53
CA ASN A 41 -16.41 6.99 1.07
C ASN A 41 -17.16 8.13 0.34
N ASP A 42 -17.85 7.86 -0.75
CA ASP A 42 -18.78 8.82 -1.37
C ASP A 42 -19.92 9.21 -0.42
N ARG A 43 -20.31 8.29 0.48
CA ARG A 43 -21.32 8.55 1.51
C ARG A 43 -20.88 9.55 2.61
N LEU A 44 -19.60 9.91 2.67
CA LEU A 44 -19.09 10.85 3.68
C LEU A 44 -19.74 12.23 3.57
N SER A 45 -20.07 12.67 2.36
CA SER A 45 -20.70 13.97 2.11
C SER A 45 -22.14 14.06 2.67
N SER A 46 -22.80 12.93 2.92
CA SER A 46 -24.16 12.85 3.48
C SER A 46 -24.21 12.84 5.01
N LEU A 47 -23.05 12.76 5.69
CA LEU A 47 -22.94 12.66 7.15
C LEU A 47 -22.44 13.97 7.74
N ASN A 48 -23.02 14.41 8.86
CA ASN A 48 -22.42 15.49 9.63
C ASN A 48 -21.20 14.98 10.44
N ALA A 49 -20.36 15.92 10.91
CA ALA A 49 -19.10 15.60 11.58
C ALA A 49 -19.27 14.69 12.82
N ILE A 50 -20.35 14.91 13.60
CA ILE A 50 -20.62 14.13 14.82
C ILE A 50 -21.03 12.70 14.45
N GLN A 51 -21.92 12.56 13.47
CA GLN A 51 -22.35 11.24 12.98
C GLN A 51 -21.16 10.45 12.45
N LEU A 52 -20.27 11.10 11.66
CA LEU A 52 -19.09 10.47 11.14
C LEU A 52 -18.11 10.06 12.26
N ALA A 53 -17.87 10.94 13.23
CA ALA A 53 -17.01 10.63 14.37
C ALA A 53 -17.53 9.43 15.17
N CYS A 54 -18.83 9.43 15.51
CA CYS A 54 -19.46 8.30 16.18
C CYS A 54 -19.36 7.00 15.38
N LYS A 55 -19.64 7.07 14.05
CA LYS A 55 -19.58 5.91 13.15
C LYS A 55 -18.16 5.39 13.00
N THR A 56 -17.14 6.26 12.97
CA THR A 56 -15.72 5.89 12.93
C THR A 56 -15.30 5.11 14.16
N VAL A 57 -15.79 5.48 15.34
CA VAL A 57 -15.49 4.75 16.58
C VAL A 57 -16.31 3.46 16.66
N TRP A 58 -17.61 3.52 16.42
CA TRP A 58 -18.50 2.36 16.50
C TRP A 58 -19.70 2.47 15.56
N SER A 59 -19.70 1.72 14.48
CA SER A 59 -20.81 1.65 13.52
C SER A 59 -21.81 0.56 13.93
N LYS A 60 -22.95 0.96 14.51
CA LYS A 60 -24.05 0.04 14.83
C LYS A 60 -24.62 -0.63 13.57
N GLU A 61 -24.63 0.11 12.46
CA GLU A 61 -25.09 -0.36 11.15
C GLU A 61 -24.19 -1.50 10.67
N ALA A 62 -22.87 -1.26 10.56
CA ALA A 62 -21.92 -2.27 10.13
C ALA A 62 -21.92 -3.52 11.02
N TYR A 63 -22.01 -3.33 12.35
CA TYR A 63 -22.17 -4.45 13.30
C TYR A 63 -23.38 -5.31 12.97
N LYS A 64 -24.57 -4.69 12.78
CA LYS A 64 -25.81 -5.40 12.46
C LYS A 64 -25.73 -6.09 11.11
N THR A 65 -25.22 -5.39 10.09
CA THR A 65 -25.08 -5.94 8.73
C THR A 65 -24.21 -7.18 8.72
N VAL A 66 -23.00 -7.10 9.31
CA VAL A 66 -22.09 -8.25 9.37
C VAL A 66 -22.71 -9.40 10.14
N LYS A 67 -23.38 -9.14 11.29
CA LYS A 67 -24.08 -10.18 12.03
C LYS A 67 -25.19 -10.84 11.21
N GLN A 68 -25.94 -10.07 10.43
CA GLN A 68 -26.99 -10.61 9.55
C GLN A 68 -26.42 -11.45 8.41
N LEU A 69 -25.31 -11.02 7.78
CA LEU A 69 -24.63 -11.78 6.75
C LEU A 69 -24.15 -13.13 7.28
N LEU A 70 -23.50 -13.13 8.45
CA LEU A 70 -23.01 -14.34 9.09
C LEU A 70 -24.12 -15.28 9.62
N ALA A 71 -25.31 -14.73 9.89
CA ALA A 71 -26.47 -15.53 10.28
C ALA A 71 -27.22 -16.17 9.11
N ARG A 72 -27.10 -15.59 7.89
CA ARG A 72 -27.81 -16.11 6.69
C ARG A 72 -27.19 -17.37 6.12
N GLN A 73 -25.88 -17.48 6.18
CA GLN A 73 -25.13 -18.63 5.69
C GLN A 73 -23.84 -18.79 6.49
N PRO A 74 -23.32 -20.02 6.63
CA PRO A 74 -22.08 -20.26 7.33
C PRO A 74 -20.92 -19.62 6.58
N HIS A 75 -20.03 -18.95 7.33
CA HIS A 75 -18.76 -18.45 6.83
C HIS A 75 -17.63 -19.06 7.65
N ASP A 76 -16.56 -19.46 6.99
CA ASP A 76 -15.38 -20.03 7.63
C ASP A 76 -14.50 -18.93 8.24
N ILE A 77 -14.52 -17.73 7.64
CA ILE A 77 -13.63 -16.64 8.03
C ILE A 77 -14.17 -15.26 7.62
N VAL A 78 -13.90 -14.26 8.44
CA VAL A 78 -14.07 -12.84 8.11
C VAL A 78 -12.70 -12.24 7.81
N HIS A 79 -12.49 -11.78 6.59
CA HIS A 79 -11.26 -11.10 6.19
C HIS A 79 -11.48 -9.61 6.02
N VAL A 80 -10.96 -8.81 6.96
CA VAL A 80 -11.07 -7.35 6.93
C VAL A 80 -9.88 -6.76 6.17
N GLN A 81 -10.17 -6.02 5.10
CA GLN A 81 -9.17 -5.36 4.27
C GLN A 81 -8.98 -3.88 4.66
N ASN A 82 -10.09 -3.20 4.93
CA ASN A 82 -10.16 -1.83 5.44
C ASN A 82 -11.54 -1.61 6.09
N PHE A 83 -11.59 -0.98 7.24
CA PHE A 83 -12.85 -0.66 7.93
C PHE A 83 -13.09 0.85 8.07
N PHE A 84 -12.14 1.67 7.66
CA PHE A 84 -12.12 3.10 7.99
C PHE A 84 -12.65 3.96 6.82
N PRO A 85 -13.51 4.95 7.09
CA PRO A 85 -14.05 5.36 8.38
C PRO A 85 -15.50 4.90 8.67
N LEU A 86 -16.23 4.30 7.71
CA LEU A 86 -17.67 4.07 7.79
C LEU A 86 -18.06 2.73 8.43
N ILE A 87 -17.19 1.75 8.36
CA ILE A 87 -17.43 0.38 8.87
C ILE A 87 -17.08 0.28 10.35
N SER A 88 -15.95 0.80 10.79
CA SER A 88 -15.40 0.75 12.16
C SER A 88 -14.96 -0.64 12.64
N PRO A 89 -14.19 -0.72 13.74
CA PRO A 89 -13.82 -1.99 14.36
C PRO A 89 -14.98 -2.81 14.94
N SER A 90 -16.21 -2.28 14.93
CA SER A 90 -17.42 -3.00 15.41
C SER A 90 -17.64 -4.34 14.69
N VAL A 91 -17.15 -4.47 13.44
CA VAL A 91 -17.27 -5.71 12.65
C VAL A 91 -16.51 -6.88 13.25
N TYR A 92 -15.40 -6.64 13.94
CA TYR A 92 -14.70 -7.71 14.67
C TYR A 92 -15.55 -8.30 15.78
N TYR A 93 -16.28 -7.44 16.50
CA TYR A 93 -17.21 -7.87 17.55
C TYR A 93 -18.40 -8.63 16.97
N ALA A 94 -18.91 -8.22 15.81
CA ALA A 94 -19.95 -8.95 15.10
C ALA A 94 -19.49 -10.37 14.74
N ALA A 95 -18.31 -10.49 14.10
CA ALA A 95 -17.73 -11.79 13.75
C ALA A 95 -17.52 -12.68 14.98
N LYS A 96 -16.89 -12.14 16.04
CA LYS A 96 -16.64 -12.89 17.28
C LYS A 96 -17.93 -13.31 18.00
N SER A 97 -18.99 -12.50 17.93
CA SER A 97 -20.30 -12.88 18.51
C SER A 97 -20.98 -14.04 17.80
N MET A 98 -20.55 -14.32 16.57
CA MET A 98 -21.03 -15.43 15.73
C MET A 98 -20.06 -16.62 15.71
N GLY A 99 -18.96 -16.55 16.49
CA GLY A 99 -17.94 -17.60 16.53
C GLY A 99 -17.06 -17.70 15.29
N VAL A 100 -17.09 -16.69 14.38
CA VAL A 100 -16.32 -16.72 13.15
C VAL A 100 -14.96 -16.04 13.37
N PRO A 101 -13.85 -16.67 12.98
CA PRO A 101 -12.52 -16.11 13.12
C PRO A 101 -12.31 -14.90 12.19
N VAL A 102 -11.39 -14.00 12.61
CA VAL A 102 -11.11 -12.73 11.96
C VAL A 102 -9.65 -12.62 11.57
N VAL A 103 -9.40 -12.40 10.28
CA VAL A 103 -8.10 -11.99 9.75
C VAL A 103 -8.17 -10.55 9.27
N GLN A 104 -7.12 -9.77 9.51
CA GLN A 104 -7.00 -8.43 8.94
C GLN A 104 -5.71 -8.23 8.18
N THR A 105 -5.80 -7.73 6.94
CA THR A 105 -4.65 -7.22 6.20
C THR A 105 -4.35 -5.77 6.60
N LEU A 106 -3.10 -5.51 6.97
CA LEU A 106 -2.60 -4.20 7.37
C LEU A 106 -2.10 -3.43 6.14
N ARG A 107 -3.03 -2.81 5.41
CA ARG A 107 -2.74 -2.13 4.14
C ARG A 107 -2.19 -0.71 4.30
N ASN A 108 -2.35 -0.14 5.48
CA ASN A 108 -1.85 1.19 5.85
C ASN A 108 -1.59 1.25 7.35
N TYR A 109 -0.98 2.35 7.82
CA TYR A 109 -0.62 2.50 9.23
C TYR A 109 -1.72 3.17 10.08
N ARG A 110 -3.00 3.10 9.69
CA ARG A 110 -4.12 3.74 10.40
C ARG A 110 -4.22 3.34 11.87
N LEU A 111 -3.89 2.12 12.20
CA LEU A 111 -3.96 1.62 13.58
C LEU A 111 -2.84 2.18 14.48
N LEU A 112 -1.85 2.87 13.91
CA LEU A 112 -0.70 3.45 14.61
C LEU A 112 -0.63 4.97 14.46
N CYS A 113 -1.15 5.52 13.36
CA CYS A 113 -1.00 6.92 12.98
C CYS A 113 -2.33 7.49 12.48
N PRO A 114 -2.83 8.63 13.02
CA PRO A 114 -4.10 9.22 12.59
C PRO A 114 -4.22 9.54 11.10
N ASN A 115 -3.13 9.90 10.40
CA ASN A 115 -3.15 10.09 8.95
C ASN A 115 -2.83 8.81 8.15
N ALA A 116 -2.47 7.71 8.83
CA ALA A 116 -2.12 6.41 8.26
C ALA A 116 -0.81 6.36 7.46
N MET A 117 -0.02 7.42 7.42
CA MET A 117 1.12 7.55 6.50
C MET A 117 2.48 7.62 7.19
N PHE A 118 2.53 7.89 8.51
CA PHE A 118 3.79 8.24 9.18
C PHE A 118 4.57 9.35 8.46
N PHE A 119 3.83 10.31 7.91
CA PHE A 119 4.41 11.40 7.14
C PHE A 119 3.78 12.74 7.53
N ARG A 120 4.61 13.76 7.76
CA ARG A 120 4.19 15.10 8.13
C ARG A 120 5.26 16.12 7.70
N GLU A 121 4.82 17.24 7.16
CA GLU A 121 5.72 18.36 6.81
C GLU A 121 6.90 17.93 5.93
N GLY A 122 6.63 17.04 4.94
CA GLY A 122 7.63 16.58 3.98
C GLY A 122 8.59 15.49 4.47
N SER A 123 8.42 14.98 5.70
CA SER A 123 9.31 13.99 6.32
C SER A 123 8.56 12.87 7.05
N VAL A 124 9.27 11.78 7.33
CA VAL A 124 8.77 10.69 8.18
C VAL A 124 8.47 11.19 9.59
N CYS A 125 7.34 10.76 10.15
CA CYS A 125 6.90 11.12 11.49
C CYS A 125 6.37 9.90 12.24
N GLU A 126 7.04 9.52 13.32
CA GLU A 126 6.66 8.41 14.19
C GLU A 126 6.13 8.88 15.56
N ALA A 127 5.78 10.15 15.72
CA ALA A 127 5.43 10.76 17.00
C ALA A 127 4.24 10.11 17.73
N CYS A 128 3.41 9.32 17.02
CA CYS A 128 2.23 8.64 17.59
C CYS A 128 2.45 7.15 17.86
N ILE A 129 3.56 6.55 17.41
CA ILE A 129 3.84 5.12 17.64
C ILE A 129 3.89 4.82 19.13
N GLY A 130 3.27 3.70 19.54
CA GLY A 130 3.29 3.20 20.92
C GLY A 130 2.52 4.05 21.93
N LYS A 131 1.98 5.22 21.54
CA LYS A 131 1.24 6.08 22.46
C LYS A 131 -0.20 5.59 22.65
N ALA A 132 -0.66 5.55 23.91
CA ALA A 132 -2.04 5.18 24.25
C ALA A 132 -3.04 6.15 23.60
N LEU A 133 -2.74 7.45 23.64
CA LEU A 133 -3.46 8.51 22.95
C LEU A 133 -2.50 9.15 21.92
N PRO A 134 -2.81 9.10 20.61
CA PRO A 134 -1.97 9.71 19.57
C PRO A 134 -2.17 11.24 19.52
N LEU A 135 -1.92 11.91 20.66
CA LEU A 135 -2.09 13.36 20.83
C LEU A 135 -1.31 14.21 19.81
N PRO A 136 -0.05 13.88 19.44
CA PRO A 136 0.64 14.65 18.41
C PRO A 136 -0.15 14.75 17.10
N GLY A 137 -0.82 13.65 16.68
CA GLY A 137 -1.65 13.64 15.49
C GLY A 137 -2.87 14.54 15.57
N VAL A 138 -3.41 14.78 16.78
CA VAL A 138 -4.51 15.70 17.02
C VAL A 138 -4.02 17.16 16.98
N LEU A 139 -2.95 17.45 17.72
CA LEU A 139 -2.39 18.81 17.81
C LEU A 139 -1.97 19.36 16.44
N HIS A 140 -1.40 18.51 15.59
CA HIS A 140 -0.99 18.87 14.24
C HIS A 140 -2.09 18.73 13.18
N GLY A 141 -3.32 18.34 13.56
CA GLY A 141 -4.41 18.16 12.59
C GLY A 141 -4.10 17.14 11.49
N CYS A 142 -3.33 16.07 11.79
CA CYS A 142 -2.72 15.20 10.77
C CYS A 142 -3.73 14.53 9.82
N TYR A 143 -4.96 14.30 10.25
CA TYR A 143 -6.00 13.74 9.39
C TYR A 143 -6.86 14.87 8.79
N ARG A 144 -6.84 15.00 7.46
CA ARG A 144 -7.57 16.01 6.69
C ARG A 144 -7.29 17.45 7.13
N GLU A 145 -6.08 17.72 7.62
CA GLU A 145 -5.67 19.05 8.09
C GLU A 145 -6.63 19.62 9.15
N SER A 146 -7.26 18.75 9.94
CA SER A 146 -8.30 19.10 10.91
C SER A 146 -8.03 18.44 12.26
N GLN A 147 -7.94 19.25 13.31
CA GLN A 147 -7.79 18.77 14.69
C GLN A 147 -9.00 17.97 15.14
N THR A 148 -10.22 18.40 14.77
CA THR A 148 -11.47 17.68 15.11
C THR A 148 -11.55 16.32 14.41
N ALA A 149 -11.22 16.26 13.13
CA ALA A 149 -11.18 14.98 12.40
C ALA A 149 -10.08 14.06 12.93
N SER A 150 -8.88 14.60 13.23
CA SER A 150 -7.80 13.85 13.88
C SER A 150 -8.18 13.37 15.27
N GLY A 151 -8.94 14.18 16.03
CA GLY A 151 -9.50 13.81 17.32
C GLY A 151 -10.45 12.63 17.25
N ALA A 152 -11.32 12.56 16.25
CA ALA A 152 -12.21 11.44 16.03
C ALA A 152 -11.41 10.12 15.77
N VAL A 153 -10.37 10.20 14.94
CA VAL A 153 -9.48 9.04 14.68
C VAL A 153 -8.72 8.65 15.95
N ALA A 154 -8.17 9.62 16.67
CA ALA A 154 -7.46 9.39 17.93
C ALA A 154 -8.37 8.75 18.98
N THR A 155 -9.63 9.17 19.07
CA THR A 155 -10.64 8.56 19.94
C THR A 155 -10.90 7.11 19.56
N MET A 156 -11.09 6.82 18.27
CA MET A 156 -11.25 5.44 17.79
C MET A 156 -10.05 4.58 18.19
N LEU A 157 -8.83 5.03 17.94
CA LEU A 157 -7.61 4.29 18.27
C LEU A 157 -7.49 4.06 19.77
N THR A 158 -7.75 5.08 20.59
CA THR A 158 -7.64 5.01 22.05
C THR A 158 -8.71 4.09 22.66
N VAL A 159 -9.98 4.26 22.27
CA VAL A 159 -11.09 3.43 22.75
C VAL A 159 -10.83 1.95 22.45
N HIS A 160 -10.48 1.63 21.20
CA HIS A 160 -10.25 0.23 20.83
C HIS A 160 -8.97 -0.35 21.40
N ARG A 161 -7.97 0.49 21.73
CA ARG A 161 -6.79 0.06 22.51
C ARG A 161 -7.17 -0.27 23.93
N LEU A 162 -7.94 0.58 24.62
CA LEU A 162 -8.43 0.33 25.98
C LEU A 162 -9.34 -0.90 26.05
N MET A 163 -10.18 -1.11 25.05
CA MET A 163 -11.03 -2.31 24.91
C MET A 163 -10.25 -3.56 24.50
N GLN A 164 -8.94 -3.46 24.31
CA GLN A 164 -8.06 -4.53 23.82
C GLN A 164 -8.55 -5.17 22.50
N THR A 165 -9.25 -4.39 21.67
CA THR A 165 -9.83 -4.88 20.40
C THR A 165 -8.79 -5.53 19.52
N TRP A 166 -7.64 -4.86 19.38
CA TRP A 166 -6.53 -5.30 18.52
C TRP A 166 -5.89 -6.60 19.01
N MET A 167 -5.92 -6.86 20.32
CA MET A 167 -5.35 -8.05 20.95
C MET A 167 -6.31 -9.24 20.95
N GLN A 168 -7.63 -8.97 21.14
CA GLN A 168 -8.60 -10.02 21.46
C GLN A 168 -9.62 -10.31 20.36
N LYS A 169 -9.88 -9.34 19.44
CA LYS A 169 -10.95 -9.47 18.46
C LYS A 169 -10.46 -9.80 17.05
N VAL A 170 -9.15 -9.75 16.83
CA VAL A 170 -8.51 -10.19 15.59
C VAL A 170 -7.65 -11.40 15.92
N ASP A 171 -7.83 -12.47 15.17
CA ASP A 171 -7.08 -13.72 15.37
C ASP A 171 -5.69 -13.64 14.75
N LEU A 172 -5.60 -13.07 13.53
CA LEU A 172 -4.33 -12.90 12.83
C LEU A 172 -4.32 -11.63 11.98
N TYR A 173 -3.16 -10.98 11.94
CA TYR A 173 -2.86 -9.86 11.07
C TYR A 173 -1.95 -10.29 9.93
N ILE A 174 -2.18 -9.73 8.74
CA ILE A 174 -1.30 -9.88 7.57
C ILE A 174 -0.61 -8.55 7.33
N ALA A 175 0.67 -8.46 7.61
CA ALA A 175 1.54 -7.37 7.16
C ALA A 175 2.04 -7.68 5.74
N LEU A 176 2.29 -6.64 4.94
CA LEU A 176 2.72 -6.83 3.55
C LEU A 176 4.24 -6.96 3.39
N THR A 177 5.00 -6.54 4.42
CA THR A 177 6.46 -6.60 4.51
C THR A 177 6.89 -6.80 5.95
N GLU A 178 8.11 -7.24 6.17
CA GLU A 178 8.68 -7.36 7.51
C GLU A 178 8.85 -5.98 8.16
N PHE A 179 9.24 -4.96 7.38
CA PHE A 179 9.27 -3.58 7.86
C PHE A 179 7.90 -3.14 8.45
N ALA A 180 6.81 -3.37 7.72
CA ALA A 180 5.47 -3.04 8.21
C ALA A 180 5.14 -3.86 9.47
N ARG A 181 5.46 -5.17 9.50
CA ARG A 181 5.29 -6.03 10.67
C ARG A 181 5.99 -5.44 11.90
N GLN A 182 7.25 -5.06 11.78
CA GLN A 182 8.03 -4.48 12.88
C GLN A 182 7.43 -3.15 13.38
N LYS A 183 6.90 -2.31 12.48
CA LYS A 183 6.21 -1.07 12.89
C LYS A 183 4.96 -1.35 13.72
N PHE A 184 4.18 -2.38 13.37
CA PHE A 184 3.02 -2.78 14.17
C PHE A 184 3.42 -3.37 15.53
N ILE A 185 4.47 -4.19 15.60
CA ILE A 185 5.02 -4.72 16.87
C ILE A 185 5.50 -3.55 17.74
N GLN A 186 6.26 -2.61 17.19
CA GLN A 186 6.70 -1.38 17.87
C GLN A 186 5.50 -0.56 18.38
N GLY A 187 4.38 -0.59 17.66
CA GLY A 187 3.12 0.05 18.04
C GLY A 187 2.32 -0.70 19.12
N GLY A 188 2.83 -1.85 19.61
CA GLY A 188 2.23 -2.65 20.67
C GLY A 188 1.23 -3.70 20.18
N PHE A 189 1.29 -4.11 18.92
CA PHE A 189 0.54 -5.26 18.40
C PHE A 189 1.25 -6.57 18.77
N PRO A 190 0.49 -7.67 18.97
CA PRO A 190 1.07 -8.95 19.38
C PRO A 190 1.89 -9.56 18.25
N GLU A 191 3.17 -9.81 18.50
CA GLU A 191 4.10 -10.32 17.51
C GLU A 191 3.69 -11.69 16.95
N ASP A 192 3.18 -12.56 17.81
CA ASP A 192 2.70 -13.91 17.49
C ASP A 192 1.44 -13.93 16.60
N LYS A 193 0.75 -12.78 16.50
CA LYS A 193 -0.44 -12.61 15.66
C LYS A 193 -0.18 -11.88 14.34
N ILE A 194 1.06 -11.55 13.99
CA ILE A 194 1.36 -10.84 12.75
C ILE A 194 2.23 -11.70 11.85
N VAL A 195 1.70 -12.09 10.71
CA VAL A 195 2.42 -12.81 9.66
C VAL A 195 2.68 -11.90 8.46
N VAL A 196 3.74 -12.19 7.71
CA VAL A 196 4.05 -11.46 6.48
C VAL A 196 3.52 -12.22 5.27
N LYS A 197 2.68 -11.57 4.46
CA LYS A 197 2.21 -12.05 3.16
C LYS A 197 2.18 -10.87 2.19
N PRO A 198 3.08 -10.82 1.20
CA PRO A 198 3.13 -9.73 0.24
C PRO A 198 1.90 -9.68 -0.67
N ASN A 199 1.67 -8.52 -1.30
CA ASN A 199 0.79 -8.44 -2.44
C ASN A 199 1.40 -9.17 -3.65
N PHE A 200 0.62 -9.32 -4.71
CA PHE A 200 1.00 -10.05 -5.92
C PHE A 200 0.51 -9.33 -7.18
N VAL A 201 0.98 -9.77 -8.33
CA VAL A 201 0.51 -9.30 -9.63
C VAL A 201 -0.19 -10.46 -10.36
N ASN A 202 -1.42 -10.22 -10.80
CA ASN A 202 -2.24 -11.16 -11.56
C ASN A 202 -3.19 -10.40 -12.50
N PRO A 203 -3.25 -10.80 -13.81
CA PRO A 203 -2.42 -11.81 -14.45
C PRO A 203 -0.95 -11.39 -14.55
N ASP A 204 -0.05 -12.37 -14.76
CA ASP A 204 1.35 -12.09 -15.07
C ASP A 204 1.43 -11.33 -16.40
N PRO A 205 1.98 -10.11 -16.43
CA PRO A 205 2.02 -9.29 -17.64
C PRO A 205 3.13 -9.69 -18.64
N GLY A 206 3.91 -10.72 -18.31
CA GLY A 206 5.05 -11.19 -19.09
C GLY A 206 6.25 -10.22 -19.07
N ILE A 207 7.39 -10.69 -19.52
CA ILE A 207 8.65 -9.93 -19.53
C ILE A 207 8.63 -8.90 -20.68
N GLY A 208 9.20 -7.71 -20.44
CA GLY A 208 9.46 -6.70 -21.45
C GLY A 208 10.90 -6.72 -21.94
N GLU A 209 11.17 -6.03 -23.04
CA GLU A 209 12.48 -6.05 -23.69
C GLU A 209 13.48 -5.02 -23.13
N GLY A 210 12.99 -3.94 -22.52
CA GLY A 210 13.84 -2.87 -21.95
C GLY A 210 14.55 -2.02 -23.00
N ARG A 211 14.00 -1.93 -24.19
CA ARG A 211 14.63 -1.26 -25.34
C ARG A 211 14.20 0.20 -25.54
N GLY A 212 13.25 0.68 -24.76
CA GLY A 212 12.66 2.01 -24.93
C GLY A 212 13.59 3.18 -24.64
N GLY A 213 14.72 2.96 -23.97
CA GLY A 213 15.75 3.99 -23.79
C GLY A 213 15.37 5.10 -22.80
N TYR A 214 14.45 4.87 -21.86
CA TYR A 214 13.96 5.84 -20.87
C TYR A 214 13.85 5.24 -19.47
N ALA A 215 13.81 6.13 -18.47
CA ALA A 215 13.35 5.80 -17.12
C ALA A 215 11.84 6.07 -17.00
N LEU A 216 11.17 5.31 -16.13
CA LEU A 216 9.74 5.44 -15.90
C LEU A 216 9.43 5.71 -14.42
N TYR A 217 8.61 6.72 -14.17
CA TYR A 217 7.92 6.90 -12.89
C TYR A 217 6.43 6.55 -13.05
N VAL A 218 5.90 5.79 -12.11
CA VAL A 218 4.46 5.47 -12.03
C VAL A 218 3.97 5.73 -10.62
N GLY A 219 3.01 6.62 -10.47
CA GLY A 219 2.43 6.89 -9.15
C GLY A 219 1.60 8.15 -9.08
N ARG A 220 1.02 8.36 -7.89
CA ARG A 220 0.34 9.62 -7.60
C ARG A 220 1.36 10.77 -7.57
N LEU A 221 1.00 11.89 -8.17
CA LEU A 221 1.84 13.09 -8.17
C LEU A 221 1.60 13.88 -6.88
N SER A 222 2.31 13.49 -5.81
CA SER A 222 2.13 14.06 -4.46
C SER A 222 3.47 14.12 -3.71
N VAL A 223 3.52 14.92 -2.64
CA VAL A 223 4.75 15.25 -1.91
C VAL A 223 5.45 14.00 -1.34
N GLU A 224 4.67 13.11 -0.74
CA GLU A 224 5.20 11.88 -0.14
C GLU A 224 5.81 10.91 -1.15
N LYS A 225 5.45 11.04 -2.42
CA LYS A 225 5.98 10.22 -3.52
C LYS A 225 7.31 10.74 -4.08
N GLY A 226 7.84 11.86 -3.55
CA GLY A 226 9.18 12.34 -3.86
C GLY A 226 9.34 12.91 -5.27
N LEU A 227 8.26 13.47 -5.83
CA LEU A 227 8.28 14.05 -7.17
C LEU A 227 9.31 15.19 -7.32
N ASP A 228 9.49 15.98 -6.28
CA ASP A 228 10.51 17.04 -6.20
C ASP A 228 11.93 16.48 -6.36
N THR A 229 12.24 15.41 -5.63
CA THR A 229 13.52 14.69 -5.73
C THR A 229 13.74 14.14 -7.14
N LEU A 230 12.71 13.54 -7.73
CA LEU A 230 12.72 13.00 -9.09
C LEU A 230 13.07 14.08 -10.11
N LEU A 231 12.32 15.19 -10.10
CA LEU A 231 12.51 16.27 -11.08
C LEU A 231 13.86 16.96 -10.92
N ALA A 232 14.31 17.19 -9.68
CA ALA A 232 15.63 17.75 -9.40
C ALA A 232 16.78 16.82 -9.86
N ALA A 233 16.62 15.49 -9.76
CA ALA A 233 17.60 14.55 -10.29
C ALA A 233 17.67 14.61 -11.83
N TRP A 234 16.52 14.73 -12.52
CA TRP A 234 16.48 14.82 -13.99
C TRP A 234 17.01 16.15 -14.54
N GLU A 235 16.91 17.21 -13.75
CA GLU A 235 17.59 18.46 -14.07
C GLU A 235 19.13 18.31 -14.08
N LYS A 236 19.68 17.53 -13.12
CA LYS A 236 21.12 17.23 -13.05
C LYS A 236 21.59 16.29 -14.16
N LEU A 237 20.80 15.25 -14.46
CA LEU A 237 21.10 14.27 -15.51
C LEU A 237 21.07 14.88 -16.93
N GLY A 238 20.38 16.00 -17.10
CA GLY A 238 20.26 16.64 -18.41
C GLY A 238 19.65 15.69 -19.44
N LYS A 239 20.29 15.55 -20.61
CA LYS A 239 19.80 14.73 -21.73
C LYS A 239 20.26 13.26 -21.71
N GLN A 240 20.89 12.80 -20.62
CA GLN A 240 21.48 11.45 -20.58
C GLN A 240 20.41 10.33 -20.66
N LEU A 241 19.25 10.54 -20.02
CA LEU A 241 18.15 9.56 -20.01
C LEU A 241 16.80 10.28 -20.00
N PRO A 242 15.93 10.08 -21.00
CA PRO A 242 14.55 10.56 -20.94
C PRO A 242 13.79 9.98 -19.75
N LEU A 243 12.89 10.78 -19.18
CA LEU A 243 11.96 10.37 -18.11
C LEU A 243 10.53 10.41 -18.62
N LYS A 244 9.82 9.30 -18.47
CA LYS A 244 8.36 9.26 -18.65
C LYS A 244 7.69 9.21 -17.28
N ILE A 245 6.67 10.06 -17.09
CA ILE A 245 5.90 10.15 -15.85
C ILE A 245 4.46 9.72 -16.14
N VAL A 246 4.01 8.65 -15.45
CA VAL A 246 2.64 8.16 -15.51
C VAL A 246 1.96 8.39 -14.16
N GLY A 247 0.81 9.02 -14.20
CA GLY A 247 0.00 9.30 -13.03
C GLY A 247 -0.57 10.70 -13.03
N ASP A 248 -1.25 11.01 -11.93
CA ASP A 248 -1.90 12.30 -11.71
C ASP A 248 -1.93 12.60 -10.21
N GLY A 249 -2.18 13.86 -9.84
CA GLY A 249 -2.26 14.25 -8.44
C GLY A 249 -2.08 15.75 -8.21
N PRO A 250 -2.04 16.16 -6.93
CA PRO A 250 -1.95 17.58 -6.56
C PRO A 250 -0.75 18.33 -7.16
N LEU A 251 0.34 17.63 -7.49
CA LEU A 251 1.56 18.21 -8.04
C LEU A 251 1.66 18.15 -9.58
N ALA A 252 0.55 17.87 -10.28
CA ALA A 252 0.53 17.78 -11.74
C ALA A 252 1.09 19.04 -12.43
N ASN A 253 0.78 20.23 -11.93
CA ASN A 253 1.30 21.49 -12.48
C ASN A 253 2.82 21.58 -12.44
N GLN A 254 3.47 21.05 -11.38
CA GLN A 254 4.94 21.01 -11.30
C GLN A 254 5.54 20.11 -12.39
N VAL A 255 4.85 19.02 -12.76
CA VAL A 255 5.29 18.16 -13.86
C VAL A 255 5.14 18.88 -15.21
N VAL A 256 4.03 19.59 -15.42
CA VAL A 256 3.85 20.42 -16.64
C VAL A 256 4.98 21.45 -16.79
N GLU A 257 5.29 22.17 -15.74
CA GLU A 257 6.42 23.12 -15.74
C GLU A 257 7.75 22.44 -16.02
N ALA A 258 7.99 21.26 -15.42
CA ALA A 258 9.20 20.50 -15.66
C ALA A 258 9.31 20.00 -17.12
N THR A 259 8.20 19.57 -17.76
CA THR A 259 8.21 19.15 -19.18
C THR A 259 8.60 20.30 -20.11
N GLN A 260 8.17 21.53 -19.80
CA GLN A 260 8.51 22.70 -20.58
C GLN A 260 9.99 23.12 -20.39
N ARG A 261 10.52 22.98 -19.18
CA ARG A 261 11.86 23.44 -18.81
C ARG A 261 12.96 22.45 -19.16
N LEU A 262 12.75 21.16 -18.95
CA LEU A 262 13.82 20.16 -19.01
C LEU A 262 13.96 19.49 -20.40
N GLY A 263 12.92 19.47 -21.22
CA GLY A 263 12.92 18.93 -22.58
C GLY A 263 13.20 17.42 -22.71
N ASN A 264 13.52 16.73 -21.60
CA ASN A 264 13.75 15.29 -21.52
C ASN A 264 12.78 14.59 -20.56
N VAL A 265 11.73 15.30 -20.09
CA VAL A 265 10.66 14.80 -19.23
C VAL A 265 9.35 14.82 -20.01
N GLU A 266 8.68 13.69 -20.07
CA GLU A 266 7.39 13.52 -20.72
C GLU A 266 6.33 13.10 -19.70
N TRP A 267 5.24 13.85 -19.60
CA TRP A 267 4.10 13.48 -18.76
C TRP A 267 3.00 12.85 -19.60
N LEU A 268 2.66 11.61 -19.26
CA LEU A 268 1.68 10.81 -19.98
C LEU A 268 0.28 10.82 -19.34
N GLY A 269 0.11 11.52 -18.20
CA GLY A 269 -1.14 11.47 -17.45
C GLY A 269 -1.43 10.09 -16.86
N ARG A 270 -2.68 9.84 -16.50
CA ARG A 270 -3.13 8.50 -16.09
C ARG A 270 -3.22 7.58 -17.30
N LYS A 271 -2.80 6.34 -17.13
CA LYS A 271 -2.85 5.29 -18.17
C LYS A 271 -3.57 4.04 -17.64
N PRO A 272 -4.27 3.31 -18.52
CA PRO A 272 -4.75 1.96 -18.22
C PRO A 272 -3.59 1.04 -17.83
N VAL A 273 -3.86 0.05 -16.98
CA VAL A 273 -2.80 -0.83 -16.42
C VAL A 273 -2.01 -1.57 -17.50
N GLN A 274 -2.64 -1.95 -18.60
CA GLN A 274 -1.98 -2.62 -19.74
C GLN A 274 -0.94 -1.70 -20.41
N GLU A 275 -1.27 -0.41 -20.59
CA GLU A 275 -0.32 0.59 -21.12
C GLU A 275 0.83 0.83 -20.12
N VAL A 276 0.52 0.87 -18.81
CA VAL A 276 1.55 0.98 -17.77
C VAL A 276 2.52 -0.19 -17.83
N TYR A 277 2.02 -1.42 -17.97
CA TYR A 277 2.86 -2.61 -18.11
C TYR A 277 3.69 -2.60 -19.39
N ALA A 278 3.14 -2.12 -20.51
CA ALA A 278 3.90 -1.96 -21.74
C ALA A 278 5.06 -0.95 -21.53
N LEU A 279 4.77 0.22 -20.96
CA LEU A 279 5.78 1.22 -20.62
C LEU A 279 6.84 0.70 -19.65
N MET A 280 6.44 -0.04 -18.60
CA MET A 280 7.39 -0.65 -17.66
C MET A 280 8.31 -1.65 -18.36
N GLY A 281 7.74 -2.49 -19.23
CA GLY A 281 8.51 -3.53 -19.93
C GLY A 281 9.58 -2.97 -20.87
N GLU A 282 9.33 -1.80 -21.46
CA GLU A 282 10.27 -1.12 -22.33
C GLU A 282 11.24 -0.19 -21.58
N ALA A 283 10.93 0.22 -20.36
CA ALA A 283 11.79 1.09 -19.57
C ALA A 283 13.14 0.43 -19.25
N LYS A 284 14.20 1.21 -19.21
CA LYS A 284 15.50 0.76 -18.68
C LYS A 284 15.43 0.56 -17.18
N LEU A 285 14.73 1.48 -16.49
CA LEU A 285 14.61 1.56 -15.04
C LEU A 285 13.24 2.10 -14.66
N VAL A 286 12.69 1.62 -13.56
CA VAL A 286 11.58 2.28 -12.85
C VAL A 286 12.15 3.03 -11.65
N ILE A 287 11.71 4.28 -11.45
CA ILE A 287 12.18 5.12 -10.34
C ILE A 287 11.10 5.17 -9.27
N PHE A 288 11.49 4.89 -8.02
CA PHE A 288 10.60 4.87 -6.86
C PHE A 288 11.11 5.82 -5.77
N PRO A 289 10.88 7.15 -5.91
CA PRO A 289 11.53 8.17 -5.09
C PRO A 289 10.77 8.53 -3.80
N SER A 290 9.90 7.65 -3.31
CA SER A 290 9.05 7.89 -2.14
C SER A 290 9.84 8.33 -0.90
N LYS A 291 9.33 9.35 -0.20
CA LYS A 291 9.93 9.92 1.02
C LYS A 291 9.22 9.47 2.30
N TRP A 292 8.29 8.53 2.21
CA TRP A 292 7.48 8.03 3.31
C TRP A 292 7.55 6.51 3.44
N TYR A 293 7.00 5.97 4.53
CA TYR A 293 6.93 4.53 4.72
C TYR A 293 5.78 3.94 3.90
N GLU A 294 6.09 3.46 2.70
CA GLU A 294 5.16 2.57 1.99
C GLU A 294 4.88 1.33 2.85
N THR A 295 3.70 0.74 2.70
CA THR A 295 3.43 -0.55 3.33
C THR A 295 3.92 -1.73 2.49
N PHE A 296 4.14 -1.51 1.17
CA PHE A 296 4.61 -2.55 0.25
C PHE A 296 5.46 -2.03 -0.90
N GLY A 297 4.92 -1.15 -1.77
CA GLY A 297 5.60 -0.74 -3.00
C GLY A 297 5.16 -1.55 -4.22
N ARG A 298 3.84 -1.65 -4.44
CA ARG A 298 3.24 -2.44 -5.53
C ARG A 298 3.86 -2.18 -6.91
N VAL A 299 4.13 -0.93 -7.26
CA VAL A 299 4.73 -0.53 -8.54
C VAL A 299 6.11 -1.19 -8.76
N ALA A 300 6.90 -1.38 -7.71
CA ALA A 300 8.18 -2.08 -7.83
C ALA A 300 7.99 -3.56 -8.20
N VAL A 301 7.01 -4.22 -7.60
CA VAL A 301 6.71 -5.62 -7.93
C VAL A 301 6.08 -5.77 -9.32
N GLU A 302 5.31 -4.79 -9.77
CA GLU A 302 4.83 -4.69 -11.16
C GLU A 302 5.99 -4.53 -12.15
N ALA A 303 7.00 -3.71 -11.80
CA ALA A 303 8.24 -3.60 -12.58
C ALA A 303 9.01 -4.94 -12.59
N PHE A 304 9.08 -5.63 -11.46
CA PHE A 304 9.71 -6.97 -11.37
C PHE A 304 9.02 -7.97 -12.29
N ALA A 305 7.69 -7.97 -12.33
CA ALA A 305 6.92 -8.82 -13.24
C ALA A 305 7.29 -8.56 -14.72
N LYS A 306 7.63 -7.31 -15.05
CA LYS A 306 8.10 -6.90 -16.40
C LYS A 306 9.59 -7.13 -16.62
N GLY A 307 10.33 -7.61 -15.63
CA GLY A 307 11.77 -7.76 -15.71
C GLY A 307 12.51 -6.41 -15.70
N THR A 308 11.94 -5.37 -15.08
CA THR A 308 12.51 -4.02 -15.08
C THR A 308 13.07 -3.67 -13.71
N PRO A 309 14.38 -3.43 -13.56
CA PRO A 309 15.01 -3.03 -12.32
C PRO A 309 14.49 -1.70 -11.78
N VAL A 310 14.55 -1.54 -10.46
CA VAL A 310 14.02 -0.36 -9.78
C VAL A 310 15.14 0.40 -9.08
N ILE A 311 15.20 1.72 -9.26
CA ILE A 311 15.98 2.59 -8.38
C ILE A 311 15.01 3.15 -7.32
N ALA A 312 15.20 2.76 -6.06
CA ALA A 312 14.29 3.08 -4.97
C ALA A 312 14.96 3.90 -3.87
N ALA A 313 14.18 4.77 -3.23
CA ALA A 313 14.63 5.42 -2.00
C ALA A 313 14.87 4.35 -0.91
N ASN A 314 16.01 4.44 -0.20
CA ASN A 314 16.36 3.52 0.89
C ASN A 314 15.56 3.82 2.14
N ILE A 315 14.24 3.53 2.10
CA ILE A 315 13.31 3.85 3.17
C ILE A 315 12.16 2.85 3.27
N GLY A 316 11.85 2.43 4.49
CA GLY A 316 10.63 1.66 4.77
C GLY A 316 10.54 0.35 3.99
N ALA A 317 9.32 -0.04 3.65
CA ALA A 317 9.06 -1.30 2.96
C ALA A 317 9.66 -1.38 1.55
N ILE A 318 9.84 -0.25 0.85
CA ILE A 318 10.41 -0.29 -0.50
C ILE A 318 11.89 -0.67 -0.48
N ALA A 319 12.63 -0.33 0.58
CA ALA A 319 14.01 -0.76 0.76
C ALA A 319 14.13 -2.27 1.06
N GLU A 320 13.06 -2.89 1.58
CA GLU A 320 12.99 -4.35 1.75
C GLU A 320 12.64 -5.06 0.43
N VAL A 321 11.71 -4.49 -0.35
CA VAL A 321 11.25 -5.08 -1.62
C VAL A 321 12.33 -5.02 -2.69
N VAL A 322 13.04 -3.90 -2.79
CA VAL A 322 14.17 -3.71 -3.72
C VAL A 322 15.47 -4.02 -2.99
N GLU A 323 16.18 -5.04 -3.42
CA GLU A 323 17.49 -5.41 -2.87
C GLU A 323 18.59 -4.72 -3.66
N HIS A 324 19.37 -3.86 -2.98
CA HIS A 324 20.45 -3.10 -3.59
C HIS A 324 21.50 -4.00 -4.24
N GLY A 325 21.84 -3.73 -5.49
CA GLY A 325 22.80 -4.51 -6.27
C GLY A 325 22.25 -5.79 -6.90
N ARG A 326 21.05 -6.26 -6.50
CA ARG A 326 20.43 -7.48 -7.04
C ARG A 326 19.16 -7.17 -7.85
N THR A 327 18.13 -6.61 -7.23
CA THR A 327 16.87 -6.31 -7.89
C THR A 327 16.71 -4.84 -8.26
N GLY A 328 17.72 -4.03 -7.90
CA GLY A 328 17.74 -2.61 -8.21
C GLY A 328 18.82 -1.90 -7.42
N LEU A 329 18.71 -0.58 -7.34
CA LEU A 329 19.64 0.27 -6.61
C LEU A 329 18.89 1.09 -5.56
N HIS A 330 19.58 1.44 -4.47
CA HIS A 330 19.07 2.35 -3.46
C HIS A 330 19.75 3.72 -3.56
N PHE A 331 18.99 4.75 -3.23
CA PHE A 331 19.51 6.10 -3.01
C PHE A 331 18.93 6.69 -1.72
N GLN A 332 19.58 7.71 -1.17
CA GLN A 332 19.14 8.38 0.06
C GLN A 332 17.82 9.12 -0.16
N PRO A 333 16.77 8.90 0.67
CA PRO A 333 15.47 9.55 0.51
C PRO A 333 15.60 11.08 0.46
N GLY A 334 15.03 11.70 -0.58
CA GLY A 334 15.07 13.15 -0.78
C GLY A 334 16.36 13.68 -1.41
N ASP A 335 17.38 12.84 -1.62
CA ASP A 335 18.64 13.26 -2.24
C ASP A 335 18.62 13.07 -3.76
N ALA A 336 18.44 14.19 -4.48
CA ALA A 336 18.40 14.22 -5.94
C ALA A 336 19.80 13.97 -6.57
N VAL A 337 20.89 14.27 -5.84
CA VAL A 337 22.25 14.02 -6.33
C VAL A 337 22.55 12.54 -6.30
N ASP A 338 22.23 11.89 -5.19
CA ASP A 338 22.42 10.45 -5.04
C ASP A 338 21.52 9.67 -6.03
N LEU A 339 20.26 10.08 -6.23
CA LEU A 339 19.40 9.48 -7.26
C LEU A 339 20.03 9.60 -8.66
N ALA A 340 20.54 10.78 -9.03
CA ALA A 340 21.20 10.98 -10.32
C ALA A 340 22.44 10.08 -10.44
N THR A 341 23.25 9.97 -9.39
CA THR A 341 24.43 9.09 -9.34
C THR A 341 24.06 7.62 -9.57
N GLN A 342 22.98 7.13 -8.94
CA GLN A 342 22.51 5.75 -9.15
C GLN A 342 22.02 5.52 -10.60
N VAL A 343 21.39 6.53 -11.20
CA VAL A 343 20.99 6.46 -12.63
C VAL A 343 22.22 6.40 -13.52
N GLU A 344 23.22 7.26 -13.33
CA GLU A 344 24.47 7.28 -14.09
C GLU A 344 25.24 5.96 -13.94
N TRP A 345 25.28 5.43 -12.70
CA TRP A 345 25.87 4.11 -12.46
C TRP A 345 25.17 3.03 -13.31
N ALA A 346 23.84 2.97 -13.28
CA ALA A 346 23.08 1.99 -14.03
C ALA A 346 23.27 2.13 -15.56
N LEU A 347 23.46 3.35 -16.07
CA LEU A 347 23.72 3.60 -17.50
C LEU A 347 25.13 3.15 -17.94
N SER A 348 26.10 3.25 -17.03
CA SER A 348 27.50 2.86 -17.30
C SER A 348 27.78 1.37 -17.04
N HIS A 349 26.92 0.68 -16.24
CA HIS A 349 27.10 -0.74 -15.87
C HIS A 349 26.02 -1.61 -16.53
N THR A 350 26.07 -1.69 -17.86
CA THR A 350 25.02 -2.35 -18.67
C THR A 350 24.94 -3.87 -18.46
N SER A 351 26.06 -4.53 -18.13
CA SER A 351 26.11 -5.96 -17.79
C SER A 351 25.39 -6.26 -16.47
N GLU A 352 25.64 -5.44 -15.47
CA GLU A 352 25.00 -5.55 -14.14
C GLU A 352 23.50 -5.23 -14.25
N LEU A 353 23.14 -4.22 -15.02
CA LEU A 353 21.75 -3.91 -15.30
C LEU A 353 21.02 -5.07 -16.00
N ALA A 354 21.68 -5.73 -16.96
CA ALA A 354 21.14 -6.91 -17.62
C ALA A 354 21.00 -8.11 -16.67
N GLN A 355 21.91 -8.24 -15.69
CA GLN A 355 21.79 -9.24 -14.63
C GLN A 355 20.59 -8.89 -13.72
N MET A 356 20.46 -7.65 -13.26
CA MET A 356 19.33 -7.21 -12.45
C MET A 356 17.99 -7.49 -13.15
N ARG A 357 17.88 -7.33 -14.47
CA ARG A 357 16.65 -7.67 -15.20
C ARG A 357 16.25 -9.14 -15.04
N ARG A 358 17.20 -10.06 -15.01
CA ARG A 358 16.95 -11.48 -14.77
C ARG A 358 16.55 -11.72 -13.30
N GLU A 359 17.26 -11.09 -12.39
CA GLU A 359 17.02 -11.23 -10.94
C GLU A 359 15.63 -10.72 -10.53
N VAL A 360 15.19 -9.56 -11.02
CA VAL A 360 13.85 -9.04 -10.67
C VAL A 360 12.74 -9.95 -11.18
N ARG A 361 12.93 -10.55 -12.36
CA ARG A 361 11.95 -11.51 -12.89
C ARG A 361 11.91 -12.79 -12.05
N ALA A 362 13.06 -13.33 -11.69
CA ALA A 362 13.16 -14.48 -10.81
C ALA A 362 12.54 -14.19 -9.42
N GLU A 363 12.76 -12.99 -8.87
CA GLU A 363 12.18 -12.55 -7.62
C GLU A 363 10.65 -12.49 -7.69
N PHE A 364 10.11 -11.94 -8.79
CA PHE A 364 8.66 -11.94 -9.03
C PHE A 364 8.09 -13.36 -9.08
N GLU A 365 8.69 -14.25 -9.86
CA GLU A 365 8.23 -15.63 -10.02
C GLU A 365 8.26 -16.43 -8.71
N ASN A 366 9.25 -16.16 -7.88
CA ASN A 366 9.43 -16.86 -6.61
C ASN A 366 8.49 -16.33 -5.51
N LYS A 367 8.17 -15.04 -5.48
CA LYS A 367 7.48 -14.43 -4.32
C LYS A 367 6.12 -13.80 -4.63
N TYR A 368 5.92 -13.24 -5.85
CA TYR A 368 4.84 -12.30 -6.10
C TYR A 368 3.79 -12.76 -7.12
N THR A 369 3.79 -14.06 -7.44
CA THR A 369 2.77 -14.65 -8.33
C THR A 369 1.47 -14.95 -7.60
N ALA A 370 0.37 -15.05 -8.34
CA ALA A 370 -0.93 -15.47 -7.83
C ALA A 370 -0.87 -16.82 -7.10
N LYS A 371 -0.10 -17.79 -7.64
CA LYS A 371 0.08 -19.13 -7.04
C LYS A 371 0.73 -19.06 -5.66
N GLN A 372 1.79 -18.26 -5.50
CA GLN A 372 2.46 -18.10 -4.22
C GLN A 372 1.55 -17.38 -3.20
N ASN A 373 0.88 -16.32 -3.64
CA ASN A 373 -0.04 -15.58 -2.79
C ASN A 373 -1.20 -16.44 -2.30
N TYR A 374 -1.82 -17.23 -3.19
CA TYR A 374 -2.90 -18.15 -2.84
C TYR A 374 -2.46 -19.18 -1.79
N ARG A 375 -1.29 -19.82 -2.01
CA ARG A 375 -0.74 -20.79 -1.05
C ARG A 375 -0.58 -20.18 0.34
N GLN A 376 0.08 -19.03 0.44
CA GLN A 376 0.30 -18.33 1.70
C GLN A 376 -1.04 -17.91 2.36
N LEU A 377 -1.99 -17.42 1.57
CA LEU A 377 -3.30 -17.02 2.09
C LEU A 377 -4.07 -18.21 2.66
N MET A 378 -4.02 -19.35 1.99
CA MET A 378 -4.67 -20.57 2.46
C MET A 378 -4.00 -21.15 3.71
N GLU A 379 -2.68 -21.11 3.82
CA GLU A 379 -1.95 -21.46 5.04
C GLU A 379 -2.40 -20.59 6.23
N ILE A 380 -2.54 -19.27 6.02
CA ILE A 380 -3.05 -18.33 7.01
C ILE A 380 -4.49 -18.65 7.43
N TYR A 381 -5.38 -18.88 6.46
CA TYR A 381 -6.77 -19.19 6.76
C TYR A 381 -6.91 -20.52 7.52
N GLN A 382 -6.15 -21.55 7.11
CA GLN A 382 -6.14 -22.85 7.80
C GLN A 382 -5.62 -22.75 9.23
N LEU A 383 -4.60 -21.92 9.46
CA LEU A 383 -4.06 -21.68 10.79
C LEU A 383 -5.14 -21.12 11.72
N VAL A 384 -5.86 -20.09 11.26
CA VAL A 384 -6.87 -19.37 12.05
C VAL A 384 -8.15 -20.19 12.25
N CYS A 385 -8.55 -21.01 11.26
CA CYS A 385 -9.73 -21.87 11.39
C CYS A 385 -9.52 -23.11 12.29
N LYS A 386 -8.25 -23.43 12.64
CA LYS A 386 -7.92 -24.53 13.56
C LYS A 386 -7.82 -24.10 15.02
N LEU A 387 -7.72 -22.79 15.25
CA LEU A 387 -7.73 -22.19 16.58
C LEU A 387 -9.17 -22.00 17.10
#